data_661c71fde887bcfb10fa3bad87bb432d
#
_entry.id   661c71fde887bcfb10fa3bad87bb432d
#
_cell.length_a   1.000
_cell.length_b   1.000
_cell.length_c   1.000
_cell.angle_alpha   90.00
_cell.angle_beta   90.00
_cell.angle_gamma   90.00
#
_symmetry.space_group_name_H-M   'P 1'
#
loop_
_entity.id
_entity.type
_entity.pdbx_description
1 polymer ?
#
loop_
_entity_poly.entity_id
_entity_poly.type
_entity_poly.pdbx_seq_one_letter_code
_entity_poly.pdbx_strand_id
1 'polypeptide(L)'
;MTSTSEQPPSQRPSPWRPLALALLAVLGLLAIWSKIRDPEEPTATTPFVEAPVDEVTRLGLVALRQPSTGTLNVLVVFAQFQNEIGLGERIPDYATRMFDPDTPGSFTHYYNEMSFGQLQINATVLPRRYTSTQPASAFLADTSTEYGGYGDFSHEIMKQVDADVDFGQFDNNGPDGVPDSGDDDRIVDYVFLIMRSVPRNFLYGGATGIKGLGRDVVTDDIGAKGRKIMVLRKGYTGSIVAERPYAQTVGIMAHEFGHGLGLPDLYDTSFQKVANQDPADDSAGIGRWGLMGRGAYGWTEDASQGPSPMSAWTREQLGWVGVDNDQLQQVIMPAGGLHLTDVRHGGSMLKVFL
;
A
#
# COMPACT_ATOMS: atom_id res chain seq x y z
N MET A 1 -88.68 42.57 -9.47
CA MET A 1 -88.24 41.16 -9.66
C MET A 1 -86.79 41.13 -9.29
N THR A 2 -86.54 40.82 -8.00
CA THR A 2 -85.21 40.80 -7.42
C THR A 2 -84.90 39.34 -7.12
N SER A 3 -83.90 38.80 -7.81
CA SER A 3 -83.36 37.42 -7.63
C SER A 3 -82.30 37.42 -6.52
N THR A 4 -82.58 36.78 -5.41
CA THR A 4 -81.66 36.50 -4.33
C THR A 4 -80.98 35.19 -4.62
N SER A 5 -79.67 35.25 -4.82
CA SER A 5 -78.78 34.03 -4.89
C SER A 5 -78.38 33.62 -3.52
N GLU A 6 -78.81 32.43 -3.09
CA GLU A 6 -78.30 31.74 -1.87
C GLU A 6 -76.90 31.24 -2.10
N GLN A 7 -75.93 31.57 -1.17
CA GLN A 7 -74.62 30.98 -1.08
C GLN A 7 -74.72 29.68 -0.28
N PRO A 8 -73.97 28.60 -0.68
CA PRO A 8 -73.93 27.35 0.10
C PRO A 8 -73.09 27.53 1.36
N PRO A 9 -73.35 26.75 2.41
CA PRO A 9 -72.73 26.88 3.71
C PRO A 9 -71.26 26.48 3.64
N SER A 10 -70.34 27.28 4.26
CA SER A 10 -68.94 27.04 4.39
C SER A 10 -68.68 25.81 5.28
N GLN A 11 -68.11 24.78 4.72
CA GLN A 11 -67.62 23.64 5.50
C GLN A 11 -66.47 24.07 6.40
N ARG A 12 -66.62 23.98 7.72
CA ARG A 12 -65.54 24.13 8.68
C ARG A 12 -64.52 22.99 8.50
N PRO A 13 -63.21 23.25 8.43
CA PRO A 13 -62.20 22.20 8.32
C PRO A 13 -62.20 21.36 9.59
N SER A 14 -62.19 20.03 9.44
CA SER A 14 -62.07 19.03 10.52
C SER A 14 -60.80 19.26 11.33
N PRO A 15 -60.88 19.29 12.67
CA PRO A 15 -59.73 19.52 13.54
C PRO A 15 -58.66 18.40 13.47
N TRP A 16 -58.93 17.29 12.83
CA TRP A 16 -58.05 16.12 12.70
C TRP A 16 -57.07 16.19 11.51
N ARG A 17 -57.29 17.09 10.55
CA ARG A 17 -56.42 17.24 9.36
C ARG A 17 -54.97 17.63 9.71
N PRO A 18 -54.68 18.56 10.63
CA PRO A 18 -53.29 18.87 10.96
C PRO A 18 -52.56 17.75 11.71
N LEU A 19 -53.26 16.96 12.51
CA LEU A 19 -52.67 15.80 13.23
C LEU A 19 -52.30 14.66 12.26
N ALA A 20 -53.14 14.36 11.27
CA ALA A 20 -52.86 13.33 10.28
C ALA A 20 -51.66 13.70 9.38
N LEU A 21 -51.53 14.97 8.97
CA LEU A 21 -50.39 15.46 8.20
C LEU A 21 -49.08 15.46 9.02
N ALA A 22 -49.17 15.82 10.32
CA ALA A 22 -48.01 15.75 11.22
C ALA A 22 -47.53 14.29 11.44
N LEU A 23 -48.46 13.35 11.58
CA LEU A 23 -48.13 11.93 11.75
C LEU A 23 -47.47 11.35 10.49
N LEU A 24 -47.97 11.70 9.30
CA LEU A 24 -47.36 11.28 8.03
C LEU A 24 -45.96 11.88 7.81
N ALA A 25 -45.75 13.14 8.23
CA ALA A 25 -44.44 13.77 8.17
C ALA A 25 -43.44 13.13 9.13
N VAL A 26 -43.85 12.76 10.35
CA VAL A 26 -43.00 12.04 11.32
C VAL A 26 -42.70 10.63 10.84
N LEU A 27 -43.64 9.91 10.28
CA LEU A 27 -43.41 8.57 9.72
C LEU A 27 -42.52 8.64 8.48
N GLY A 28 -42.66 9.66 7.64
CA GLY A 28 -41.76 9.93 6.50
C GLY A 28 -40.33 10.24 6.92
N LEU A 29 -40.13 11.04 7.97
CA LEU A 29 -38.82 11.35 8.55
C LEU A 29 -38.20 10.14 9.23
N LEU A 30 -38.96 9.30 9.93
CA LEU A 30 -38.48 8.04 10.49
C LEU A 30 -38.08 7.02 9.42
N ALA A 31 -38.81 6.94 8.31
CA ALA A 31 -38.44 6.08 7.18
C ALA A 31 -37.16 6.59 6.45
N ILE A 32 -36.98 7.91 6.34
CA ILE A 32 -35.74 8.48 5.84
C ILE A 32 -34.59 8.28 6.83
N TRP A 33 -34.87 8.39 8.14
CA TRP A 33 -33.85 8.21 9.18
C TRP A 33 -33.41 6.75 9.33
N SER A 34 -34.31 5.78 9.13
CA SER A 34 -33.95 4.36 9.07
C SER A 34 -33.07 4.03 7.86
N LYS A 35 -33.35 4.64 6.68
CA LYS A 35 -32.50 4.47 5.48
C LYS A 35 -31.13 5.15 5.61
N ILE A 36 -31.01 6.19 6.43
CA ILE A 36 -29.72 6.85 6.71
C ILE A 36 -28.92 6.07 7.76
N ARG A 37 -29.59 5.32 8.63
CA ARG A 37 -28.95 4.62 9.74
C ARG A 37 -28.52 3.19 9.41
N ASP A 38 -29.14 2.58 8.42
CA ASP A 38 -28.69 1.36 7.78
C ASP A 38 -28.27 1.73 6.35
N PRO A 39 -27.00 2.12 6.11
CA PRO A 39 -26.49 2.08 4.76
C PRO A 39 -26.67 0.62 4.32
N GLU A 40 -27.53 0.39 3.31
CA GLU A 40 -27.50 -0.88 2.60
C GLU A 40 -26.03 -1.11 2.27
N GLU A 41 -25.42 -2.16 2.85
CA GLU A 41 -24.17 -2.66 2.34
C GLU A 41 -24.34 -2.73 0.83
N PRO A 42 -23.43 -2.14 0.05
CA PRO A 42 -23.50 -2.27 -1.39
C PRO A 42 -23.54 -3.76 -1.66
N THR A 43 -24.71 -4.26 -2.06
CA THR A 43 -24.84 -5.62 -2.56
C THR A 43 -23.87 -5.66 -3.74
N ALA A 44 -22.70 -6.22 -3.49
CA ALA A 44 -21.71 -6.53 -4.49
C ALA A 44 -22.36 -7.52 -5.46
N THR A 45 -23.02 -6.98 -6.46
CA THR A 45 -23.67 -7.74 -7.52
C THR A 45 -22.72 -7.97 -8.72
N THR A 46 -21.46 -8.04 -8.45
CA THR A 46 -20.54 -8.87 -9.23
C THR A 46 -19.96 -9.84 -8.22
N PRO A 47 -20.20 -11.16 -8.32
CA PRO A 47 -19.38 -12.07 -7.57
C PRO A 47 -17.95 -11.75 -8.00
N PHE A 48 -17.16 -11.20 -7.08
CA PHE A 48 -15.74 -11.38 -7.13
C PHE A 48 -15.60 -12.88 -7.29
N VAL A 49 -15.31 -13.32 -8.51
CA VAL A 49 -14.94 -14.73 -8.74
C VAL A 49 -13.65 -14.80 -7.96
N GLU A 50 -13.76 -15.28 -6.73
CA GLU A 50 -12.62 -15.67 -5.93
C GLU A 50 -11.83 -16.58 -6.86
N ALA A 51 -10.70 -16.07 -7.35
CA ALA A 51 -9.75 -16.92 -8.06
C ALA A 51 -9.56 -18.13 -7.14
N PRO A 52 -9.64 -19.35 -7.65
CA PRO A 52 -9.63 -20.55 -6.82
C PRO A 52 -8.50 -20.37 -5.82
N VAL A 53 -8.87 -20.42 -4.53
CA VAL A 53 -7.92 -20.32 -3.42
C VAL A 53 -6.91 -21.40 -3.71
N ASP A 54 -5.70 -20.98 -4.16
CA ASP A 54 -4.69 -21.92 -4.57
C ASP A 54 -4.31 -22.82 -3.37
N GLU A 55 -3.68 -23.92 -3.67
CA GLU A 55 -3.28 -24.90 -2.66
C GLU A 55 -2.40 -24.25 -1.56
N VAL A 56 -1.68 -23.19 -1.88
CA VAL A 56 -0.79 -22.44 -1.02
C VAL A 56 -1.59 -21.63 0.02
N THR A 57 -2.63 -20.94 -0.41
CA THR A 57 -3.54 -20.20 0.49
C THR A 57 -4.38 -21.18 1.33
N ARG A 58 -4.79 -22.33 0.76
CA ARG A 58 -5.53 -23.38 1.45
C ARG A 58 -4.75 -24.03 2.57
N LEU A 59 -3.44 -24.12 2.44
CA LEU A 59 -2.57 -24.77 3.42
C LEU A 59 -2.04 -23.79 4.48
N GLY A 60 -2.38 -22.50 4.41
CA GLY A 60 -1.88 -21.48 5.34
C GLY A 60 -0.36 -21.30 5.26
N LEU A 61 0.25 -21.69 4.13
CA LEU A 61 1.70 -21.69 3.93
C LEU A 61 2.26 -20.32 3.52
N VAL A 62 1.39 -19.38 3.16
CA VAL A 62 1.80 -18.02 2.80
C VAL A 62 1.81 -17.15 4.04
N ALA A 63 2.97 -16.70 4.44
CA ALA A 63 3.07 -15.60 5.38
C ALA A 63 2.27 -14.41 4.83
N LEU A 64 1.37 -13.83 5.64
CA LEU A 64 0.60 -12.65 5.24
C LEU A 64 1.48 -11.39 5.14
N ARG A 65 2.77 -11.51 5.42
CA ARG A 65 3.76 -10.44 5.40
C ARG A 65 5.17 -11.03 5.31
N GLN A 66 6.11 -10.24 4.84
CA GLN A 66 7.53 -10.58 4.90
C GLN A 66 8.04 -10.57 6.35
N PRO A 67 9.05 -11.39 6.68
CA PRO A 67 9.69 -11.34 7.98
C PRO A 67 10.32 -9.96 8.19
N SER A 68 10.17 -9.44 9.41
CA SER A 68 10.73 -8.15 9.81
C SER A 68 12.16 -8.24 10.30
N THR A 69 12.73 -9.43 10.39
CA THR A 69 14.09 -9.72 10.85
C THR A 69 14.75 -10.76 9.96
N GLY A 70 16.08 -10.83 10.00
CA GLY A 70 16.85 -11.73 9.14
C GLY A 70 17.26 -11.07 7.84
N THR A 71 17.56 -11.87 6.84
CA THR A 71 18.00 -11.39 5.51
C THR A 71 16.97 -11.75 4.45
N LEU A 72 16.56 -10.78 3.64
CA LEU A 72 15.70 -10.97 2.48
C LEU A 72 16.45 -10.70 1.19
N ASN A 73 16.30 -11.59 0.22
CA ASN A 73 16.77 -11.38 -1.14
C ASN A 73 15.67 -10.71 -1.97
N VAL A 74 15.98 -9.57 -2.56
CA VAL A 74 15.01 -8.74 -3.28
C VAL A 74 15.42 -8.57 -4.73
N LEU A 75 14.49 -8.83 -5.65
CA LEU A 75 14.67 -8.59 -7.07
C LEU A 75 14.25 -7.17 -7.43
N VAL A 76 15.09 -6.46 -8.21
CA VAL A 76 14.82 -5.10 -8.66
C VAL A 76 14.81 -5.07 -10.19
N VAL A 77 13.66 -4.76 -10.74
CA VAL A 77 13.38 -4.74 -12.18
C VAL A 77 12.99 -3.34 -12.60
N PHE A 78 13.69 -2.78 -13.58
CA PHE A 78 13.31 -1.53 -14.22
C PHE A 78 12.48 -1.83 -15.47
N ALA A 79 11.37 -1.11 -15.66
CA ALA A 79 10.48 -1.33 -16.80
C ALA A 79 10.01 -0.01 -17.44
N GLN A 80 9.51 -0.14 -18.68
CA GLN A 80 8.95 0.95 -19.46
C GLN A 80 7.88 0.46 -20.43
N PHE A 81 7.05 1.37 -20.91
CA PHE A 81 6.06 1.08 -21.95
C PHE A 81 6.71 1.07 -23.35
N GLN A 82 6.06 0.43 -24.29
CA GLN A 82 6.52 0.34 -25.69
C GLN A 82 6.79 1.72 -26.32
N ASN A 83 5.94 2.70 -26.04
CA ASN A 83 6.11 4.06 -26.58
C ASN A 83 7.25 4.87 -25.93
N GLU A 84 7.96 4.30 -24.96
CA GLU A 84 9.15 4.88 -24.32
C GLU A 84 10.47 4.26 -24.83
N ILE A 85 10.42 3.29 -25.74
CA ILE A 85 11.60 2.56 -26.24
C ILE A 85 12.65 3.49 -26.85
N GLY A 86 12.23 4.61 -27.43
CA GLY A 86 13.13 5.62 -27.98
C GLY A 86 14.02 6.32 -26.94
N LEU A 87 13.72 6.17 -25.65
CA LEU A 87 14.52 6.68 -24.54
C LEU A 87 15.61 5.69 -24.09
N GLY A 88 15.70 4.52 -24.73
CA GLY A 88 16.67 3.46 -24.46
C GLY A 88 16.32 2.59 -23.26
N GLU A 89 17.09 1.52 -23.08
CA GLU A 89 16.89 0.51 -22.04
C GLU A 89 17.82 0.70 -20.82
N ARG A 90 18.60 1.76 -20.81
CA ARG A 90 19.52 2.04 -19.71
C ARG A 90 18.73 2.32 -18.43
N ILE A 91 19.17 1.69 -17.34
CA ILE A 91 18.69 2.01 -15.98
C ILE A 91 19.40 3.26 -15.47
N PRO A 92 18.86 3.96 -14.46
CA PRO A 92 19.51 5.13 -13.86
C PRO A 92 20.89 4.79 -13.29
N ASP A 93 21.84 5.73 -13.37
CA ASP A 93 23.19 5.56 -12.83
C ASP A 93 23.21 5.35 -11.31
N TYR A 94 22.14 5.71 -10.63
CA TYR A 94 22.00 5.51 -9.19
C TYR A 94 21.34 4.17 -8.80
N ALA A 95 20.93 3.33 -9.77
CA ALA A 95 20.10 2.16 -9.53
C ALA A 95 20.72 1.19 -8.49
N THR A 96 22.00 0.85 -8.64
CA THR A 96 22.69 -0.01 -7.68
C THR A 96 22.97 0.69 -6.36
N ARG A 97 23.26 2.00 -6.40
CA ARG A 97 23.52 2.78 -5.19
C ARG A 97 22.30 2.88 -4.26
N MET A 98 21.08 2.72 -4.79
CA MET A 98 19.86 2.68 -3.95
C MET A 98 19.86 1.52 -2.96
N PHE A 99 20.67 0.50 -3.20
CA PHE A 99 20.74 -0.71 -2.37
C PHE A 99 22.10 -0.93 -1.71
N ASP A 100 22.99 0.03 -1.79
CA ASP A 100 24.28 -0.01 -1.10
C ASP A 100 24.08 0.29 0.39
N PRO A 101 24.36 -0.67 1.30
CA PRO A 101 24.15 -0.49 2.74
C PRO A 101 25.05 0.60 3.35
N ASP A 102 26.19 0.91 2.71
CA ASP A 102 27.13 1.91 3.20
C ASP A 102 26.81 3.33 2.69
N THR A 103 25.84 3.43 1.77
CA THR A 103 25.39 4.75 1.26
C THR A 103 24.29 5.32 2.14
N PRO A 104 24.54 6.38 2.93
CA PRO A 104 23.50 7.01 3.74
C PRO A 104 22.29 7.45 2.91
N GLY A 105 21.10 7.08 3.35
CA GLY A 105 19.86 7.37 2.64
C GLY A 105 19.56 6.44 1.47
N SER A 106 20.30 5.35 1.28
CA SER A 106 19.88 4.25 0.42
C SER A 106 18.72 3.47 1.06
N PHE A 107 18.02 2.69 0.26
CA PHE A 107 16.92 1.84 0.72
C PHE A 107 17.40 0.81 1.76
N THR A 108 18.52 0.14 1.49
CA THR A 108 19.10 -0.85 2.40
C THR A 108 19.60 -0.21 3.67
N HIS A 109 20.33 0.92 3.57
CA HIS A 109 20.76 1.69 4.73
C HIS A 109 19.56 2.13 5.59
N TYR A 110 18.48 2.64 4.95
CA TYR A 110 17.28 3.08 5.66
C TYR A 110 16.69 1.96 6.52
N TYR A 111 16.47 0.77 5.94
CA TYR A 111 15.88 -0.34 6.68
C TYR A 111 16.82 -0.91 7.74
N ASN A 112 18.12 -0.94 7.47
CA ASN A 112 19.13 -1.32 8.46
C ASN A 112 19.08 -0.40 9.69
N GLU A 113 19.07 0.93 9.48
CA GLU A 113 18.94 1.93 10.54
C GLU A 113 17.60 1.82 11.29
N MET A 114 16.48 1.70 10.55
CA MET A 114 15.15 1.64 11.17
C MET A 114 14.95 0.39 12.02
N SER A 115 15.54 -0.73 11.63
CA SER A 115 15.46 -2.02 12.31
C SER A 115 16.55 -2.25 13.35
N PHE A 116 17.49 -1.31 13.54
CA PHE A 116 18.67 -1.49 14.38
C PHE A 116 19.52 -2.71 13.96
N GLY A 117 19.62 -2.91 12.64
CA GLY A 117 20.38 -4.02 12.05
C GLY A 117 19.67 -5.36 12.06
N GLN A 118 18.41 -5.43 12.53
CA GLN A 118 17.69 -6.72 12.62
C GLN A 118 17.16 -7.21 11.26
N LEU A 119 16.92 -6.30 10.30
CA LEU A 119 16.54 -6.64 8.94
C LEU A 119 17.66 -6.26 7.97
N GLN A 120 18.15 -7.23 7.22
CA GLN A 120 19.12 -7.05 6.14
C GLN A 120 18.43 -7.28 4.80
N ILE A 121 18.78 -6.50 3.79
CA ILE A 121 18.18 -6.61 2.45
C ILE A 121 19.31 -6.77 1.44
N ASN A 122 19.32 -7.91 0.75
CA ASN A 122 20.21 -8.18 -0.36
C ASN A 122 19.45 -7.95 -1.67
N ALA A 123 19.77 -6.89 -2.39
CA ALA A 123 19.08 -6.57 -3.63
C ALA A 123 19.90 -6.95 -4.86
N THR A 124 19.26 -7.64 -5.79
CA THR A 124 19.79 -7.88 -7.14
C THR A 124 19.10 -6.92 -8.11
N VAL A 125 19.84 -5.97 -8.62
CA VAL A 125 19.36 -5.00 -9.61
C VAL A 125 19.68 -5.52 -11.00
N LEU A 126 18.64 -5.77 -11.82
CA LEU A 126 18.84 -6.21 -13.20
C LEU A 126 19.44 -5.10 -14.05
N PRO A 127 20.43 -5.42 -14.93
CA PRO A 127 21.28 -4.40 -15.55
C PRO A 127 20.60 -3.66 -16.72
N ARG A 128 19.39 -4.05 -17.09
CA ARG A 128 18.65 -3.45 -18.20
C ARG A 128 17.22 -3.12 -17.81
N ARG A 129 16.58 -2.30 -18.62
CA ARG A 129 15.16 -2.00 -18.53
C ARG A 129 14.39 -2.94 -19.45
N TYR A 130 13.32 -3.50 -18.94
CA TYR A 130 12.39 -4.34 -19.69
C TYR A 130 11.30 -3.48 -20.32
N THR A 131 10.93 -3.80 -21.55
CA THR A 131 9.99 -2.99 -22.33
C THR A 131 8.74 -3.79 -22.65
N SER A 132 7.57 -3.28 -22.28
CA SER A 132 6.29 -3.86 -22.67
C SER A 132 6.12 -3.84 -24.20
N THR A 133 5.42 -4.82 -24.74
CA THR A 133 5.04 -4.86 -26.15
C THR A 133 3.93 -3.85 -26.50
N GLN A 134 3.28 -3.27 -25.48
CA GLN A 134 2.16 -2.35 -25.62
C GLN A 134 2.51 -0.93 -25.13
N PRO A 135 1.92 0.10 -25.75
CA PRO A 135 2.05 1.47 -25.29
C PRO A 135 1.31 1.69 -23.96
N ALA A 136 1.66 2.75 -23.22
CA ALA A 136 1.02 3.10 -21.97
C ALA A 136 -0.51 3.15 -22.07
N SER A 137 -1.06 3.65 -23.19
CA SER A 137 -2.51 3.78 -23.42
C SER A 137 -3.27 2.45 -23.37
N ALA A 138 -2.58 1.31 -23.58
CA ALA A 138 -3.21 0.00 -23.47
C ALA A 138 -3.53 -0.43 -22.03
N PHE A 139 -2.93 0.25 -21.06
CA PHE A 139 -3.03 -0.10 -19.64
C PHE A 139 -3.71 0.97 -18.78
N LEU A 140 -4.24 2.04 -19.38
CA LEU A 140 -4.91 3.09 -18.59
C LEU A 140 -6.36 2.74 -18.34
N ALA A 141 -6.85 3.01 -17.15
CA ALA A 141 -8.28 3.02 -16.84
C ALA A 141 -8.96 4.25 -17.46
N ASP A 142 -10.26 4.17 -17.66
CA ASP A 142 -11.07 5.28 -18.19
C ASP A 142 -11.11 6.45 -17.21
N THR A 143 -11.09 6.17 -15.92
CA THR A 143 -11.14 7.16 -14.85
C THR A 143 -10.00 7.01 -13.85
N SER A 144 -9.70 8.06 -13.10
CA SER A 144 -8.69 8.00 -12.03
C SER A 144 -9.18 7.30 -10.74
N THR A 145 -10.46 6.94 -10.68
CA THR A 145 -11.05 6.19 -9.56
C THR A 145 -11.12 4.70 -9.81
N GLU A 146 -10.44 4.23 -10.85
CA GLU A 146 -10.30 2.83 -11.21
C GLU A 146 -8.81 2.47 -11.29
N TYR A 147 -8.53 1.18 -11.11
CA TYR A 147 -7.20 0.65 -11.37
C TYR A 147 -7.01 0.45 -12.86
N GLY A 148 -5.89 0.89 -13.41
CA GLY A 148 -5.49 0.54 -14.76
C GLY A 148 -4.97 -0.90 -14.86
N GLY A 149 -4.49 -1.26 -16.05
CA GLY A 149 -4.00 -2.60 -16.37
C GLY A 149 -2.59 -2.90 -15.85
N TYR A 150 -2.22 -2.35 -14.67
CA TYR A 150 -0.87 -2.54 -14.10
C TYR A 150 -0.55 -4.02 -13.84
N GLY A 151 -1.56 -4.84 -13.53
CA GLY A 151 -1.37 -6.27 -13.32
C GLY A 151 -1.01 -7.02 -14.62
N ASP A 152 -1.62 -6.65 -15.74
CA ASP A 152 -1.27 -7.25 -17.05
C ASP A 152 0.10 -6.77 -17.51
N PHE A 153 0.42 -5.50 -17.29
CA PHE A 153 1.74 -4.95 -17.54
C PHE A 153 2.83 -5.70 -16.74
N SER A 154 2.68 -5.79 -15.42
CA SER A 154 3.67 -6.47 -14.58
C SER A 154 3.80 -7.95 -14.91
N HIS A 155 2.70 -8.63 -15.23
CA HIS A 155 2.74 -10.02 -15.69
C HIS A 155 3.57 -10.18 -16.96
N GLU A 156 3.38 -9.30 -17.94
CA GLU A 156 4.15 -9.29 -19.19
C GLU A 156 5.65 -9.08 -18.91
N ILE A 157 5.99 -8.10 -18.06
CA ILE A 157 7.37 -7.81 -17.70
C ILE A 157 8.00 -8.98 -16.94
N MET A 158 7.31 -9.55 -15.94
CA MET A 158 7.84 -10.70 -15.19
C MET A 158 8.07 -11.92 -16.08
N LYS A 159 7.26 -12.14 -17.12
CA LYS A 159 7.50 -13.19 -18.10
C LYS A 159 8.73 -12.96 -18.99
N GLN A 160 9.11 -11.71 -19.22
CA GLN A 160 10.39 -11.41 -19.88
C GLN A 160 11.57 -11.62 -18.93
N VAL A 161 11.40 -11.26 -17.65
CA VAL A 161 12.40 -11.44 -16.59
C VAL A 161 12.67 -12.93 -16.32
N ASP A 162 11.65 -13.77 -16.41
CA ASP A 162 11.68 -15.22 -16.22
C ASP A 162 12.74 -15.94 -17.12
N ALA A 163 13.04 -15.34 -18.27
CA ALA A 163 14.07 -15.86 -19.16
C ALA A 163 15.53 -15.49 -18.75
N ASP A 164 15.70 -14.51 -17.87
CA ASP A 164 17.00 -13.95 -17.51
C ASP A 164 17.40 -14.26 -16.05
N VAL A 165 16.48 -14.74 -15.21
CA VAL A 165 16.63 -14.82 -13.77
C VAL A 165 16.12 -16.15 -13.24
N ASP A 166 16.88 -16.78 -12.38
CA ASP A 166 16.42 -17.87 -11.52
C ASP A 166 15.72 -17.28 -10.30
N PHE A 167 14.41 -17.37 -10.27
CA PHE A 167 13.58 -16.80 -9.22
C PHE A 167 13.71 -17.52 -7.87
N GLY A 168 14.21 -18.75 -7.83
CA GLY A 168 14.48 -19.47 -6.59
C GLY A 168 15.49 -18.75 -5.68
N GLN A 169 16.36 -17.91 -6.26
CA GLN A 169 17.33 -17.13 -5.47
C GLN A 169 16.68 -16.02 -4.63
N PHE A 170 15.39 -15.73 -4.85
CA PHE A 170 14.61 -14.70 -4.15
C PHE A 170 13.52 -15.30 -3.28
N ASP A 171 13.61 -16.57 -2.93
CA ASP A 171 12.76 -17.30 -1.99
C ASP A 171 13.68 -17.80 -0.85
N ASN A 172 13.90 -16.94 0.15
CA ASN A 172 14.81 -17.21 1.27
C ASN A 172 14.25 -16.80 2.63
N ASN A 173 12.92 -16.62 2.71
CA ASN A 173 12.25 -16.23 3.96
C ASN A 173 11.97 -17.41 4.90
N GLY A 174 12.39 -18.59 4.54
CA GLY A 174 12.37 -19.78 5.39
C GLY A 174 13.28 -19.63 6.63
N PRO A 175 13.11 -20.50 7.64
CA PRO A 175 13.85 -20.46 8.89
C PRO A 175 15.36 -20.53 8.76
N ASP A 176 15.90 -21.18 7.73
CA ASP A 176 17.35 -21.29 7.52
C ASP A 176 17.96 -20.12 6.74
N GLY A 177 17.12 -19.28 6.11
CA GLY A 177 17.55 -18.14 5.31
C GLY A 177 18.31 -18.49 4.03
N VAL A 178 18.28 -19.76 3.61
CA VAL A 178 18.96 -20.26 2.41
C VAL A 178 17.99 -20.28 1.24
N PRO A 179 18.29 -19.57 0.14
CA PRO A 179 17.37 -19.49 -1.00
C PRO A 179 16.99 -20.87 -1.55
N ASP A 180 15.72 -21.02 -1.87
CA ASP A 180 15.11 -22.22 -2.47
C ASP A 180 15.49 -23.50 -1.71
N SER A 181 15.44 -23.43 -0.41
CA SER A 181 15.69 -24.59 0.45
C SER A 181 14.42 -25.43 0.70
N GLY A 182 14.57 -26.51 1.48
CA GLY A 182 13.44 -27.39 1.79
C GLY A 182 12.39 -26.78 2.72
N ASP A 183 12.63 -25.65 3.36
CA ASP A 183 11.75 -24.94 4.31
C ASP A 183 11.13 -23.65 3.72
N ASP A 184 11.53 -23.27 2.51
CA ASP A 184 10.91 -22.16 1.77
C ASP A 184 9.55 -22.52 1.16
N ASP A 185 8.77 -21.50 0.84
CA ASP A 185 7.39 -21.65 0.40
C ASP A 185 7.18 -21.62 -1.13
N ARG A 186 8.24 -21.44 -1.92
CA ARG A 186 8.24 -21.32 -3.39
C ARG A 186 7.69 -19.98 -3.88
N ILE A 187 7.65 -18.99 -3.05
CA ILE A 187 7.14 -17.68 -3.41
C ILE A 187 8.29 -16.71 -3.32
N VAL A 188 8.54 -15.99 -4.39
CA VAL A 188 9.51 -14.90 -4.40
C VAL A 188 9.18 -13.92 -3.29
N ASP A 189 10.16 -13.64 -2.42
CA ASP A 189 9.96 -12.81 -1.24
C ASP A 189 9.55 -11.39 -1.61
N TYR A 190 10.34 -10.73 -2.45
CA TYR A 190 9.98 -9.38 -2.85
C TYR A 190 10.55 -8.96 -4.21
N VAL A 191 9.70 -8.31 -5.01
CA VAL A 191 10.08 -7.72 -6.30
C VAL A 191 9.74 -6.23 -6.31
N PHE A 192 10.71 -5.39 -6.58
CA PHE A 192 10.47 -4.00 -6.99
C PHE A 192 10.38 -3.91 -8.52
N LEU A 193 9.24 -3.48 -9.02
CA LEU A 193 9.05 -3.12 -10.43
C LEU A 193 9.07 -1.59 -10.53
N ILE A 194 10.22 -1.04 -10.98
CA ILE A 194 10.45 0.40 -11.07
C ILE A 194 10.15 0.88 -12.49
N MET A 195 9.09 1.69 -12.60
CA MET A 195 8.56 2.17 -13.87
C MET A 195 9.20 3.49 -14.27
N ARG A 196 9.67 3.61 -15.51
CA ARG A 196 10.19 4.87 -16.07
C ARG A 196 9.19 6.00 -15.93
N SER A 197 7.94 5.74 -16.25
CA SER A 197 6.84 6.63 -15.99
C SER A 197 5.64 5.88 -15.39
N VAL A 198 4.85 6.58 -14.61
CA VAL A 198 3.56 6.12 -14.11
C VAL A 198 2.51 7.14 -14.56
N PRO A 199 1.89 6.93 -15.72
CA PRO A 199 0.85 7.83 -16.20
C PRO A 199 -0.36 7.85 -15.26
N ARG A 200 -1.08 8.96 -15.24
CA ARG A 200 -2.37 9.03 -14.54
C ARG A 200 -3.28 7.93 -15.07
N ASN A 201 -4.06 7.30 -14.19
CA ASN A 201 -4.95 6.18 -14.50
C ASN A 201 -4.25 4.82 -14.81
N PHE A 202 -2.93 4.73 -14.67
CA PHE A 202 -2.23 3.45 -14.68
C PHE A 202 -2.34 2.76 -13.31
N LEU A 203 -2.06 3.51 -12.25
CA LEU A 203 -2.35 3.13 -10.87
C LEU A 203 -3.58 3.91 -10.37
N TYR A 204 -4.16 3.49 -9.26
CA TYR A 204 -5.31 4.17 -8.66
C TYR A 204 -4.98 5.60 -8.25
N GLY A 205 -5.88 6.54 -8.51
CA GLY A 205 -5.80 7.91 -7.99
C GLY A 205 -4.60 8.75 -8.45
N GLY A 206 -3.81 8.29 -9.41
CA GLY A 206 -2.55 8.92 -9.81
C GLY A 206 -1.42 8.68 -8.81
N ALA A 207 -1.49 7.58 -8.07
CA ALA A 207 -0.43 7.14 -7.17
C ALA A 207 0.91 6.99 -7.88
N THR A 208 2.00 7.18 -7.14
CA THR A 208 3.38 7.00 -7.63
C THR A 208 3.98 5.66 -7.22
N GLY A 209 3.28 4.90 -6.37
CA GLY A 209 3.59 3.54 -5.96
C GLY A 209 2.32 2.79 -5.65
N ILE A 210 2.41 1.48 -5.61
CA ILE A 210 1.36 0.56 -5.18
C ILE A 210 1.98 -0.75 -4.69
N LYS A 211 1.49 -1.24 -3.57
CA LYS A 211 1.81 -2.59 -3.09
C LYS A 211 1.19 -3.64 -4.02
N GLY A 212 1.97 -4.66 -4.34
CA GLY A 212 1.56 -5.78 -5.19
C GLY A 212 1.76 -5.54 -6.68
N LEU A 213 1.91 -6.64 -7.39
CA LEU A 213 2.12 -6.65 -8.84
C LEU A 213 0.81 -6.86 -9.64
N GLY A 214 -0.32 -7.01 -8.94
CA GLY A 214 -1.66 -7.09 -9.53
C GLY A 214 -1.99 -8.42 -10.20
N ARG A 215 -1.02 -9.25 -10.59
CA ARG A 215 -1.24 -10.54 -11.21
C ARG A 215 -0.16 -11.54 -10.82
N ASP A 216 -0.56 -12.80 -10.58
CA ASP A 216 0.38 -13.88 -10.28
C ASP A 216 1.14 -14.33 -11.52
N VAL A 217 2.42 -14.69 -11.33
CA VAL A 217 3.27 -15.25 -12.36
C VAL A 217 3.79 -16.60 -11.88
N VAL A 218 3.58 -17.63 -12.68
CA VAL A 218 4.23 -18.93 -12.51
C VAL A 218 5.47 -18.91 -13.39
N THR A 219 6.64 -19.01 -12.78
CA THR A 219 7.92 -18.99 -13.48
C THR A 219 8.20 -20.32 -14.16
N ASP A 220 9.26 -20.43 -14.92
CA ASP A 220 9.72 -21.72 -15.47
C ASP A 220 10.70 -22.44 -14.52
N ASP A 221 11.17 -21.78 -13.47
CA ASP A 221 12.03 -22.34 -12.44
C ASP A 221 11.35 -23.42 -11.61
N ILE A 222 12.12 -24.42 -11.26
CA ILE A 222 11.68 -25.53 -10.41
C ILE A 222 12.45 -25.47 -9.11
N GLY A 223 11.75 -25.10 -8.02
CA GLY A 223 12.34 -25.04 -6.70
C GLY A 223 12.69 -26.39 -6.09
N ALA A 224 13.36 -26.38 -4.95
CA ALA A 224 13.91 -27.54 -4.24
C ALA A 224 12.87 -28.66 -4.00
N LYS A 225 11.58 -28.33 -3.88
CA LYS A 225 10.49 -29.32 -3.71
C LYS A 225 9.96 -29.88 -5.04
N GLY A 226 10.62 -29.63 -6.16
CA GLY A 226 10.18 -30.08 -7.48
C GLY A 226 8.89 -29.38 -7.97
N ARG A 227 8.61 -28.21 -7.47
CA ARG A 227 7.45 -27.39 -7.83
C ARG A 227 7.89 -26.05 -8.39
N LYS A 228 7.02 -25.43 -9.21
CA LYS A 228 7.28 -24.13 -9.80
C LYS A 228 7.41 -23.04 -8.73
N ILE A 229 8.39 -22.15 -8.91
CA ILE A 229 8.49 -20.88 -8.17
C ILE A 229 7.43 -19.92 -8.70
N MET A 230 6.93 -19.06 -7.83
CA MET A 230 5.83 -18.13 -8.15
C MET A 230 6.15 -16.71 -7.68
N VAL A 231 5.77 -15.72 -8.48
CA VAL A 231 5.67 -14.33 -8.05
C VAL A 231 4.19 -14.03 -7.84
N LEU A 232 3.79 -13.73 -6.62
CA LEU A 232 2.38 -13.48 -6.31
C LEU A 232 1.98 -12.02 -6.56
N ARG A 233 0.71 -11.83 -6.87
CA ARG A 233 0.10 -10.50 -7.08
C ARG A 233 -0.04 -9.67 -5.82
N LYS A 234 0.09 -10.29 -4.64
CA LYS A 234 -0.21 -9.67 -3.35
C LYS A 234 0.86 -8.67 -2.92
N GLY A 235 0.46 -7.68 -2.13
CA GLY A 235 1.34 -6.59 -1.70
C GLY A 235 2.45 -6.97 -0.74
N TYR A 236 2.54 -8.25 -0.36
CA TYR A 236 3.61 -8.77 0.50
C TYR A 236 4.85 -9.21 -0.28
N THR A 237 4.70 -9.46 -1.58
CA THR A 237 5.73 -10.06 -2.43
C THR A 237 6.23 -9.11 -3.51
N GLY A 238 5.79 -7.87 -3.54
CA GLY A 238 6.28 -6.89 -4.49
C GLY A 238 5.53 -5.58 -4.50
N SER A 239 6.04 -4.65 -5.26
CA SER A 239 5.43 -3.34 -5.51
C SER A 239 5.81 -2.79 -6.87
N ILE A 240 4.96 -1.89 -7.38
CA ILE A 240 5.26 -1.03 -8.53
C ILE A 240 5.59 0.36 -7.99
N VAL A 241 6.68 0.94 -8.48
CA VAL A 241 7.21 2.21 -8.02
C VAL A 241 7.54 3.10 -9.22
N ALA A 242 7.14 4.36 -9.18
CA ALA A 242 7.57 5.34 -10.20
C ALA A 242 9.05 5.70 -10.02
N GLU A 243 9.83 5.61 -11.10
CA GLU A 243 11.16 6.20 -11.14
C GLU A 243 11.08 7.72 -10.99
N ARG A 244 11.85 8.25 -10.06
CA ARG A 244 11.94 9.65 -9.68
C ARG A 244 13.41 9.98 -9.39
N PRO A 245 13.78 11.23 -9.10
CA PRO A 245 15.08 11.50 -8.50
C PRO A 245 15.36 10.60 -7.31
N TYR A 246 16.63 10.23 -7.10
CA TYR A 246 17.10 9.22 -6.16
C TYR A 246 16.32 9.16 -4.84
N ALA A 247 16.28 10.26 -4.09
CA ALA A 247 15.66 10.30 -2.76
C ALA A 247 14.15 10.00 -2.79
N GLN A 248 13.44 10.45 -3.83
CA GLN A 248 12.01 10.19 -4.00
C GLN A 248 11.75 8.73 -4.37
N THR A 249 12.55 8.13 -5.27
CA THR A 249 12.42 6.72 -5.61
C THR A 249 12.63 5.86 -4.38
N VAL A 250 13.69 6.11 -3.61
CA VAL A 250 13.96 5.40 -2.35
C VAL A 250 12.80 5.56 -1.36
N GLY A 251 12.24 6.76 -1.23
CA GLY A 251 11.14 7.00 -0.31
C GLY A 251 9.85 6.25 -0.68
N ILE A 252 9.49 6.23 -1.98
CA ILE A 252 8.34 5.47 -2.45
C ILE A 252 8.59 3.97 -2.23
N MET A 253 9.76 3.46 -2.60
CA MET A 253 10.14 2.07 -2.37
C MET A 253 10.04 1.68 -0.90
N ALA A 254 10.55 2.53 -0.01
CA ALA A 254 10.51 2.28 1.42
C ALA A 254 9.06 2.20 1.93
N HIS A 255 8.18 3.09 1.50
CA HIS A 255 6.76 3.07 1.87
C HIS A 255 6.08 1.77 1.40
N GLU A 256 6.21 1.43 0.11
CA GLU A 256 5.57 0.23 -0.44
C GLU A 256 6.12 -1.06 0.19
N PHE A 257 7.42 -1.12 0.50
CA PHE A 257 8.00 -2.25 1.22
C PHE A 257 7.50 -2.32 2.68
N GLY A 258 7.22 -1.18 3.31
CA GLY A 258 6.55 -1.14 4.61
C GLY A 258 5.22 -1.92 4.60
N HIS A 259 4.47 -1.85 3.52
CA HIS A 259 3.28 -2.70 3.32
C HIS A 259 3.66 -4.18 3.18
N GLY A 260 4.78 -4.50 2.53
CA GLY A 260 5.32 -5.86 2.47
C GLY A 260 5.58 -6.45 3.86
N LEU A 261 6.06 -5.63 4.79
CA LEU A 261 6.25 -5.98 6.20
C LEU A 261 4.94 -6.02 7.01
N GLY A 262 3.78 -5.72 6.39
CA GLY A 262 2.46 -5.77 7.02
C GLY A 262 1.97 -4.45 7.65
N LEU A 263 2.66 -3.34 7.42
CA LEU A 263 2.24 -2.04 7.93
C LEU A 263 1.08 -1.46 7.10
N PRO A 264 0.05 -0.87 7.73
CA PRO A 264 -0.98 -0.13 7.04
C PRO A 264 -0.51 1.30 6.70
N ASP A 265 -1.25 1.96 5.80
CA ASP A 265 -1.19 3.41 5.69
C ASP A 265 -1.62 4.06 7.00
N LEU A 266 -0.92 5.13 7.39
CA LEU A 266 -1.22 5.92 8.59
C LEU A 266 -1.75 7.30 8.21
N TYR A 267 -2.55 7.36 7.14
CA TYR A 267 -3.35 8.50 6.69
C TYR A 267 -4.72 8.00 6.21
N ASP A 268 -5.66 8.89 6.00
CA ASP A 268 -7.00 8.53 5.55
C ASP A 268 -6.97 8.06 4.09
N THR A 269 -7.12 6.75 3.89
CA THR A 269 -7.19 6.12 2.57
C THR A 269 -8.60 6.17 1.97
N SER A 270 -9.63 6.50 2.77
CA SER A 270 -11.02 6.60 2.32
C SER A 270 -11.34 7.95 1.69
N PHE A 271 -10.50 8.96 1.96
CA PHE A 271 -10.70 10.29 1.40
C PHE A 271 -10.51 10.29 -0.12
N GLN A 272 -11.60 10.49 -0.82
CA GLN A 272 -11.60 10.66 -2.28
C GLN A 272 -11.80 12.12 -2.60
N LYS A 273 -10.89 12.73 -3.34
CA LYS A 273 -11.01 14.13 -3.82
C LYS A 273 -12.11 14.24 -4.87
N VAL A 274 -13.37 14.12 -4.43
CA VAL A 274 -14.56 14.30 -5.26
C VAL A 274 -15.14 15.69 -5.05
N ALA A 275 -15.88 16.21 -6.01
CA ALA A 275 -16.30 17.61 -6.09
C ALA A 275 -17.10 18.13 -4.88
N ASN A 276 -17.69 17.26 -4.07
CA ASN A 276 -18.55 17.62 -2.93
C ASN A 276 -17.98 17.18 -1.57
N GLN A 277 -16.73 16.69 -1.52
CA GLN A 277 -16.12 16.28 -0.28
C GLN A 277 -15.42 17.49 0.36
N ASP A 278 -15.65 17.71 1.66
CA ASP A 278 -14.96 18.78 2.39
C ASP A 278 -13.47 18.43 2.52
N PRO A 279 -12.57 19.29 2.03
CA PRO A 279 -11.14 19.07 2.23
C PRO A 279 -10.72 18.98 3.71
N ALA A 280 -11.53 19.49 4.64
CA ALA A 280 -11.28 19.38 6.07
C ALA A 280 -11.47 17.95 6.60
N ASP A 281 -12.18 17.09 5.85
CA ASP A 281 -12.35 15.68 6.18
C ASP A 281 -11.10 14.84 5.83
N ASP A 282 -10.15 15.38 5.03
CA ASP A 282 -8.89 14.71 4.69
C ASP A 282 -7.96 14.70 5.90
N SER A 283 -7.83 13.54 6.52
CA SER A 283 -6.85 13.34 7.57
C SER A 283 -5.50 12.94 6.99
N ALA A 284 -4.50 13.79 7.17
CA ALA A 284 -3.10 13.43 6.85
C ALA A 284 -2.53 12.35 7.79
N GLY A 285 -3.29 11.89 8.79
CA GLY A 285 -2.85 10.92 9.78
C GLY A 285 -1.60 11.42 10.52
N ILE A 286 -0.53 10.62 10.52
CA ILE A 286 0.75 11.04 11.10
C ILE A 286 1.54 12.02 10.20
N GLY A 287 1.00 12.37 9.04
CA GLY A 287 1.63 13.29 8.11
C GLY A 287 3.04 12.87 7.72
N ARG A 288 3.97 13.84 7.70
CA ARG A 288 5.39 13.60 7.37
C ARG A 288 6.23 13.08 8.53
N TRP A 289 5.62 12.86 9.71
CA TRP A 289 6.30 12.37 10.91
C TRP A 289 6.60 10.87 10.87
N GLY A 290 6.16 10.17 9.86
CA GLY A 290 6.47 8.76 9.68
C GLY A 290 6.32 8.29 8.25
N LEU A 291 7.11 7.28 7.88
CA LEU A 291 7.15 6.68 6.54
C LEU A 291 5.76 6.32 6.02
N MET A 292 4.95 5.62 6.82
CA MET A 292 3.62 5.13 6.42
C MET A 292 2.53 6.22 6.42
N GLY A 293 2.89 7.47 6.76
CA GLY A 293 2.09 8.66 6.48
C GLY A 293 2.50 9.24 5.13
N ARG A 294 2.75 10.56 5.11
CA ARG A 294 3.31 11.25 3.93
C ARG A 294 4.85 11.31 3.97
N GLY A 295 5.47 10.55 4.86
CA GLY A 295 6.92 10.57 5.09
C GLY A 295 7.74 9.92 3.99
N ALA A 296 7.14 9.21 3.03
CA ALA A 296 7.82 8.73 1.82
C ALA A 296 8.56 9.87 1.07
N TYR A 297 8.00 11.08 1.12
CA TYR A 297 8.58 12.28 0.49
C TYR A 297 9.48 13.08 1.44
N GLY A 298 9.71 12.60 2.66
CA GLY A 298 10.55 13.28 3.65
C GLY A 298 9.92 14.54 4.23
N TRP A 299 10.76 15.34 4.89
CA TRP A 299 10.36 16.54 5.61
C TRP A 299 10.13 17.75 4.72
N THR A 300 10.81 17.81 3.56
CA THR A 300 10.76 18.92 2.63
C THR A 300 9.76 18.67 1.49
N GLU A 301 9.21 19.72 0.92
CA GLU A 301 8.24 19.60 -0.18
C GLU A 301 8.87 19.07 -1.47
N ASP A 302 10.17 19.31 -1.67
CA ASP A 302 10.93 18.84 -2.82
C ASP A 302 11.36 17.38 -2.72
N ALA A 303 11.08 16.74 -1.58
CA ALA A 303 11.43 15.33 -1.30
C ALA A 303 12.93 15.01 -1.53
N SER A 304 13.81 16.00 -1.36
CA SER A 304 15.25 15.84 -1.62
C SER A 304 15.99 15.10 -0.51
N GLN A 305 15.39 15.01 0.68
CA GLN A 305 16.03 14.48 1.89
C GLN A 305 15.81 12.97 2.08
N GLY A 306 15.02 12.33 1.18
CA GLY A 306 14.64 10.93 1.35
C GLY A 306 13.53 10.72 2.39
N PRO A 307 13.20 9.46 2.69
CA PRO A 307 12.07 9.14 3.55
C PRO A 307 12.29 9.60 5.00
N SER A 308 11.20 10.03 5.63
CA SER A 308 11.16 10.26 7.07
C SER A 308 11.37 8.95 7.85
N PRO A 309 11.89 9.00 9.07
CA PRO A 309 12.01 7.81 9.91
C PRO A 309 10.67 7.13 10.13
N MET A 310 10.70 5.84 10.41
CA MET A 310 9.53 5.13 10.90
C MET A 310 9.16 5.60 12.32
N SER A 311 7.86 5.71 12.58
CA SER A 311 7.36 6.07 13.90
C SER A 311 7.69 5.00 14.95
N ALA A 312 7.66 5.36 16.23
CA ALA A 312 7.88 4.39 17.31
C ALA A 312 6.86 3.24 17.26
N TRP A 313 5.59 3.56 16.94
CA TRP A 313 4.54 2.56 16.79
C TRP A 313 4.84 1.56 15.66
N THR A 314 5.26 2.03 14.47
CA THR A 314 5.59 1.13 13.36
C THR A 314 6.75 0.21 13.69
N ARG A 315 7.78 0.71 14.39
CA ARG A 315 8.91 -0.12 14.84
C ARG A 315 8.50 -1.16 15.89
N GLU A 316 7.58 -0.81 16.81
CA GLU A 316 7.01 -1.75 17.77
C GLU A 316 6.18 -2.84 17.06
N GLN A 317 5.36 -2.47 16.05
CA GLN A 317 4.57 -3.45 15.28
C GLN A 317 5.47 -4.45 14.51
N LEU A 318 6.65 -4.02 14.09
CA LEU A 318 7.63 -4.88 13.42
C LEU A 318 8.52 -5.67 14.40
N GLY A 319 8.39 -5.44 15.71
CA GLY A 319 9.19 -6.08 16.74
C GLY A 319 10.62 -5.55 16.84
N TRP A 320 10.95 -4.46 16.15
CA TRP A 320 12.28 -3.85 16.20
C TRP A 320 12.56 -3.10 17.48
N VAL A 321 11.53 -2.64 18.16
CA VAL A 321 11.60 -2.09 19.51
C VAL A 321 10.61 -2.82 20.38
N GLY A 322 11.02 -3.13 21.61
CA GLY A 322 10.18 -3.84 22.56
C GLY A 322 10.77 -3.75 23.96
N VAL A 323 10.04 -4.28 24.92
CA VAL A 323 10.47 -4.31 26.32
C VAL A 323 11.70 -5.19 26.46
N ASP A 324 11.77 -6.27 25.68
CA ASP A 324 12.83 -7.29 25.78
C ASP A 324 14.17 -6.84 25.16
N ASN A 325 14.17 -5.80 24.32
CA ASN A 325 15.40 -5.29 23.71
C ASN A 325 15.86 -3.92 24.27
N ASP A 326 15.31 -3.51 25.41
CA ASP A 326 15.64 -2.27 26.14
C ASP A 326 15.45 -0.94 25.36
N GLN A 327 14.90 -1.01 24.14
CA GLN A 327 14.69 0.17 23.30
C GLN A 327 13.30 0.79 23.48
N LEU A 328 12.41 0.12 24.21
CA LEU A 328 11.09 0.60 24.56
C LEU A 328 10.92 0.61 26.08
N GLN A 329 10.78 1.81 26.66
CA GLN A 329 10.44 1.98 28.06
C GLN A 329 8.93 2.18 28.22
N GLN A 330 8.30 1.37 29.07
CA GLN A 330 6.90 1.53 29.44
C GLN A 330 6.80 2.42 30.66
N VAL A 331 5.96 3.44 30.58
CA VAL A 331 5.75 4.42 31.66
C VAL A 331 4.30 4.44 32.05
N ILE A 332 4.04 4.24 33.34
CA ILE A 332 2.70 4.38 33.94
C ILE A 332 2.64 5.73 34.63
N MET A 333 1.70 6.55 34.28
CA MET A 333 1.51 7.86 34.89
C MET A 333 0.97 7.77 36.34
N PRO A 334 1.32 8.68 37.24
CA PRO A 334 2.20 9.83 37.03
C PRO A 334 3.69 9.48 37.15
N ALA A 335 4.46 9.86 36.16
CA ALA A 335 5.91 9.76 36.18
C ALA A 335 6.53 11.14 36.45
N GLY A 336 7.66 11.18 37.16
CA GLY A 336 8.49 12.37 37.28
C GLY A 336 9.06 12.80 35.91
N GLY A 337 9.92 13.79 35.85
CA GLY A 337 10.54 14.25 34.62
C GLY A 337 11.18 13.09 33.85
N LEU A 338 10.77 12.92 32.59
CA LEU A 338 11.31 11.90 31.69
C LEU A 338 12.36 12.55 30.78
N HIS A 339 13.52 11.94 30.68
CA HIS A 339 14.58 12.40 29.80
C HIS A 339 14.68 11.47 28.61
N LEU A 340 14.45 12.02 27.41
CA LEU A 340 14.59 11.29 26.14
C LEU A 340 15.96 11.59 25.53
N THR A 341 16.67 10.53 25.19
CA THR A 341 17.87 10.60 24.38
C THR A 341 17.58 10.01 22.99
N ASP A 342 18.36 10.42 22.00
CA ASP A 342 18.21 9.91 20.63
C ASP A 342 18.41 8.39 20.62
N VAL A 343 17.42 7.66 20.14
CA VAL A 343 17.41 6.20 20.08
C VAL A 343 18.58 5.64 19.27
N ARG A 344 19.08 6.38 18.28
CA ARG A 344 20.26 6.00 17.48
C ARG A 344 21.58 6.06 18.28
N HIS A 345 21.57 6.76 19.40
CA HIS A 345 22.72 6.94 20.28
C HIS A 345 22.52 6.27 21.65
N GLY A 346 21.82 5.14 21.67
CA GLY A 346 21.56 4.39 22.91
C GLY A 346 20.42 4.92 23.76
N GLY A 347 19.58 5.79 23.20
CA GLY A 347 18.32 6.21 23.83
C GLY A 347 17.22 5.18 23.64
N SER A 348 16.05 5.50 24.19
CA SER A 348 14.88 4.64 24.11
C SER A 348 13.62 5.40 23.70
N MET A 349 12.66 4.66 23.15
CA MET A 349 11.30 5.13 22.90
C MET A 349 10.47 4.98 24.17
N LEU A 350 9.50 5.86 24.39
CA LEU A 350 8.61 5.79 25.53
C LEU A 350 7.20 5.41 25.08
N LYS A 351 6.62 4.43 25.76
CA LYS A 351 5.21 4.06 25.65
C LYS A 351 4.52 4.47 26.95
N VAL A 352 3.65 5.48 26.86
CA VAL A 352 2.89 6.01 28.00
C VAL A 352 1.49 5.43 27.95
N PHE A 353 1.05 4.82 29.06
CA PHE A 353 -0.33 4.39 29.25
C PHE A 353 -1.11 5.50 29.93
N LEU A 354 -2.19 5.96 29.31
CA LEU A 354 -3.07 7.01 29.78
C LEU A 354 -4.27 6.43 30.52
#